data_8bb1b744ccdfb43399424a9b7d64a684
#
_entry.id   8bb1b744ccdfb43399424a9b7d64a684
#
_cell.length_a   1.000
_cell.length_b   1.000
_cell.length_c   1.000
_cell.angle_alpha   90.00
_cell.angle_beta   90.00
_cell.angle_gamma   90.00
#
_symmetry.space_group_name_H-M   'P 1'
#
loop_
_entity.id
_entity.type
_entity.pdbx_description
1 polymer ?
#
loop_
_entity_poly.entity_id
_entity_poly.type
_entity_poly.pdbx_seq_one_letter_code
_entity_poly.pdbx_strand_id
1 'polypeptide(L)'
;MTVETIVSDVKAKAEVVVARGQEVVESGFETLKAANAIVVEGVQAVVQTNVAAGKDLYAVAQTSLTKAKADGIKAVASNPVAYLPEGKDRVLTAYSDTVAVVTKTSDELVKTLKQGYETISAKISGETVVTEAAATVKKTVKKTAAKAKKAAKAAA
;
A
#
# COMPACT_ATOMS: atom_id res chain seq x y z
N MET A 1 -25.14 -29.77 42.93
CA MET A 1 -25.27 -29.25 41.57
C MET A 1 -26.62 -29.69 41.01
N THR A 2 -27.48 -28.78 40.73
CA THR A 2 -28.77 -29.03 40.08
C THR A 2 -28.64 -29.00 38.60
N VAL A 3 -29.50 -29.68 37.84
CA VAL A 3 -29.51 -29.71 36.38
C VAL A 3 -29.64 -28.30 35.81
N GLU A 4 -30.37 -27.40 36.47
CA GLU A 4 -30.50 -26.01 36.09
C GLU A 4 -29.19 -25.24 36.15
N THR A 5 -28.32 -25.48 37.11
CA THR A 5 -27.00 -24.85 37.24
C THR A 5 -26.08 -25.30 36.10
N ILE A 6 -26.15 -26.57 35.73
CA ILE A 6 -25.35 -27.13 34.59
C ILE A 6 -25.83 -26.55 33.26
N VAL A 7 -27.16 -26.44 33.06
CA VAL A 7 -27.73 -25.86 31.83
C VAL A 7 -27.38 -24.37 31.71
N SER A 8 -27.45 -23.62 32.81
CA SER A 8 -27.05 -22.21 32.83
C SER A 8 -25.56 -22.01 32.52
N ASP A 9 -24.69 -22.84 33.08
CA ASP A 9 -23.24 -22.78 32.84
C ASP A 9 -22.87 -23.15 31.40
N VAL A 10 -23.51 -24.17 30.84
CA VAL A 10 -23.36 -24.57 29.43
C VAL A 10 -23.84 -23.46 28.49
N LYS A 11 -24.97 -22.82 28.79
CA LYS A 11 -25.50 -21.72 28.00
C LYS A 11 -24.56 -20.51 28.02
N ALA A 12 -24.08 -20.11 29.20
CA ALA A 12 -23.13 -19.02 29.35
C ALA A 12 -21.80 -19.28 28.59
N LYS A 13 -21.30 -20.52 28.66
CA LYS A 13 -20.10 -20.91 27.89
C LYS A 13 -20.34 -20.90 26.40
N ALA A 14 -21.51 -21.35 25.94
CA ALA A 14 -21.88 -21.32 24.52
C ALA A 14 -21.98 -19.86 24.01
N GLU A 15 -22.58 -18.96 24.75
CA GLU A 15 -22.66 -17.54 24.39
C GLU A 15 -21.27 -16.90 24.27
N VAL A 16 -20.34 -17.22 25.18
CA VAL A 16 -18.95 -16.74 25.12
C VAL A 16 -18.23 -17.28 23.88
N VAL A 17 -18.42 -18.54 23.54
CA VAL A 17 -17.81 -19.15 22.33
C VAL A 17 -18.35 -18.50 21.06
N VAL A 18 -19.65 -18.25 20.97
CA VAL A 18 -20.27 -17.57 19.84
C VAL A 18 -19.77 -16.13 19.71
N ALA A 19 -19.73 -15.38 20.82
CA ALA A 19 -19.22 -14.01 20.83
C ALA A 19 -17.75 -13.94 20.38
N ARG A 20 -16.89 -14.83 20.88
CA ARG A 20 -15.49 -14.94 20.41
C ARG A 20 -15.37 -15.31 18.93
N GLY A 21 -16.22 -16.20 18.45
CA GLY A 21 -16.27 -16.56 17.05
C GLY A 21 -16.58 -15.34 16.16
N GLN A 22 -17.54 -14.53 16.54
CA GLN A 22 -17.88 -13.29 15.84
C GLN A 22 -16.71 -12.27 15.84
N GLU A 23 -16.07 -12.05 16.99
CA GLU A 23 -14.91 -11.16 17.08
C GLU A 23 -13.71 -11.62 16.26
N VAL A 24 -13.47 -12.92 16.14
CA VAL A 24 -12.42 -13.50 15.30
C VAL A 24 -12.73 -13.28 13.83
N VAL A 25 -13.97 -13.51 13.40
CA VAL A 25 -14.41 -13.28 12.02
C VAL A 25 -14.29 -11.78 11.65
N GLU A 26 -14.73 -10.89 12.53
CA GLU A 26 -14.63 -9.44 12.32
C GLU A 26 -13.17 -8.99 12.20
N SER A 27 -12.29 -9.45 13.11
CA SER A 27 -10.86 -9.15 13.05
C SER A 27 -10.18 -9.70 11.80
N GLY A 28 -10.57 -10.87 11.35
CA GLY A 28 -10.11 -11.46 10.10
C GLY A 28 -10.54 -10.62 8.89
N PHE A 29 -11.78 -10.17 8.86
CA PHE A 29 -12.31 -9.32 7.80
C PHE A 29 -11.63 -7.94 7.77
N GLU A 30 -11.42 -7.31 8.94
CA GLU A 30 -10.68 -6.05 9.03
C GLU A 30 -9.23 -6.19 8.55
N THR A 31 -8.56 -7.29 8.90
CA THR A 31 -7.21 -7.57 8.42
C THR A 31 -7.16 -7.74 6.91
N LEU A 32 -8.09 -8.47 6.32
CA LEU A 32 -8.19 -8.65 4.87
C LEU A 32 -8.49 -7.31 4.17
N LYS A 33 -9.37 -6.50 4.72
CA LYS A 33 -9.68 -5.17 4.17
C LYS A 33 -8.46 -4.25 4.20
N ALA A 34 -7.71 -4.24 5.30
CA ALA A 34 -6.48 -3.48 5.42
C ALA A 34 -5.40 -3.97 4.44
N ALA A 35 -5.21 -5.28 4.32
CA ALA A 35 -4.28 -5.88 3.38
C ALA A 35 -4.63 -5.53 1.92
N ASN A 36 -5.91 -5.60 1.55
CA ASN A 36 -6.38 -5.23 0.22
C ASN A 36 -6.13 -3.73 -0.08
N ALA A 37 -6.37 -2.85 0.89
CA ALA A 37 -6.09 -1.42 0.73
C ALA A 37 -4.60 -1.15 0.46
N ILE A 38 -3.69 -1.82 1.17
CA ILE A 38 -2.24 -1.71 0.97
C ILE A 38 -1.84 -2.16 -0.44
N VAL A 39 -2.39 -3.28 -0.92
CA VAL A 39 -2.11 -3.78 -2.28
C VAL A 39 -2.60 -2.80 -3.34
N VAL A 40 -3.82 -2.30 -3.22
CA VAL A 40 -4.39 -1.33 -4.18
C VAL A 40 -3.56 -0.04 -4.21
N GLU A 41 -3.18 0.50 -3.05
CA GLU A 41 -2.34 1.70 -2.96
C GLU A 41 -0.95 1.47 -3.56
N GLY A 42 -0.34 0.31 -3.29
CA GLY A 42 0.94 -0.08 -3.87
C GLY A 42 0.88 -0.19 -5.40
N VAL A 43 -0.14 -0.82 -5.95
CA VAL A 43 -0.34 -0.93 -7.40
C VAL A 43 -0.55 0.45 -8.03
N GLN A 44 -1.36 1.31 -7.42
CA GLN A 44 -1.56 2.69 -7.92
C GLN A 44 -0.25 3.48 -7.93
N ALA A 45 0.56 3.39 -6.88
CA ALA A 45 1.85 4.06 -6.80
C ALA A 45 2.81 3.59 -7.90
N VAL A 46 2.90 2.28 -8.15
CA VAL A 46 3.71 1.72 -9.24
C VAL A 46 3.24 2.20 -10.60
N VAL A 47 1.94 2.20 -10.86
CA VAL A 47 1.36 2.69 -12.12
C VAL A 47 1.68 4.17 -12.33
N GLN A 48 1.50 5.00 -11.31
CA GLN A 48 1.80 6.45 -11.39
C GLN A 48 3.28 6.71 -11.67
N THR A 49 4.19 6.00 -10.99
CA THR A 49 5.63 6.10 -11.22
C THR A 49 6.00 5.74 -12.66
N ASN A 50 5.46 4.66 -13.18
CA ASN A 50 5.75 4.22 -14.55
C ASN A 50 5.14 5.14 -15.61
N VAL A 51 3.94 5.68 -15.39
CA VAL A 51 3.32 6.65 -16.30
C VAL A 51 4.12 7.96 -16.32
N ALA A 52 4.58 8.44 -15.18
CA ALA A 52 5.42 9.65 -15.09
C ALA A 52 6.74 9.44 -15.84
N ALA A 53 7.44 8.32 -15.60
CA ALA A 53 8.66 7.96 -16.31
C ALA A 53 8.46 7.86 -17.84
N GLY A 54 7.34 7.27 -18.28
CA GLY A 54 6.99 7.19 -19.69
C GLY A 54 6.79 8.55 -20.35
N LYS A 55 6.09 9.47 -19.67
CA LYS A 55 5.93 10.86 -20.15
C LYS A 55 7.27 11.60 -20.24
N ASP A 56 8.11 11.44 -19.25
CA ASP A 56 9.45 12.06 -19.23
C ASP A 56 10.34 11.54 -20.34
N LEU A 57 10.35 10.22 -20.59
CA LEU A 57 11.09 9.62 -21.69
C LEU A 57 10.58 10.11 -23.06
N TYR A 58 9.26 10.24 -23.21
CA TYR A 58 8.66 10.76 -24.42
C TYR A 58 9.07 12.22 -24.68
N ALA A 59 9.06 13.06 -23.66
CA ALA A 59 9.49 14.47 -23.77
C ALA A 59 10.96 14.57 -24.14
N VAL A 60 11.85 13.75 -23.55
CA VAL A 60 13.28 13.71 -23.89
C VAL A 60 13.50 13.22 -25.32
N ALA A 61 12.77 12.20 -25.78
CA ALA A 61 12.85 11.73 -27.16
C ALA A 61 12.39 12.79 -28.16
N GLN A 62 11.31 13.52 -27.87
CA GLN A 62 10.88 14.65 -28.71
C GLN A 62 11.93 15.77 -28.78
N THR A 63 12.55 16.11 -27.67
CA THR A 63 13.60 17.14 -27.61
C THR A 63 14.82 16.69 -28.45
N SER A 64 15.25 15.45 -28.34
CA SER A 64 16.33 14.87 -29.12
C SER A 64 16.03 14.89 -30.63
N LEU A 65 14.80 14.53 -31.00
CA LEU A 65 14.34 14.57 -32.40
C LEU A 65 14.29 16.00 -32.96
N THR A 66 13.82 16.95 -32.17
CA THR A 66 13.75 18.36 -32.57
C THR A 66 15.15 18.93 -32.78
N LYS A 67 16.09 18.63 -31.87
CA LYS A 67 17.49 19.01 -31.99
C LYS A 67 18.14 18.38 -33.24
N ALA A 68 17.93 17.10 -33.46
CA ALA A 68 18.44 16.42 -34.64
C ALA A 68 17.91 17.01 -35.96
N LYS A 69 16.63 17.43 -35.99
CA LYS A 69 16.05 18.13 -37.17
C LYS A 69 16.61 19.52 -37.37
N ALA A 70 16.87 20.27 -36.29
CA ALA A 70 17.41 21.64 -36.35
C ALA A 70 18.88 21.63 -36.84
N ASP A 71 19.69 20.71 -36.33
CA ASP A 71 21.14 20.64 -36.64
C ASP A 71 21.44 19.93 -37.94
N GLY A 72 20.49 19.18 -38.50
CA GLY A 72 20.57 18.49 -39.79
C GLY A 72 21.34 17.16 -39.76
N ILE A 73 21.15 16.37 -40.82
CA ILE A 73 21.65 14.99 -40.92
C ILE A 73 23.19 14.91 -40.81
N LYS A 74 23.93 15.90 -41.32
CA LYS A 74 25.39 15.91 -41.23
C LYS A 74 25.91 16.01 -39.81
N ALA A 75 25.28 16.86 -38.96
CA ALA A 75 25.66 17.00 -37.59
C ALA A 75 25.33 15.72 -36.76
N VAL A 76 24.21 15.10 -37.05
CA VAL A 76 23.81 13.83 -36.43
C VAL A 76 24.76 12.69 -36.80
N ALA A 77 25.19 12.62 -38.07
CA ALA A 77 26.13 11.62 -38.51
C ALA A 77 27.55 11.81 -37.93
N SER A 78 27.95 13.07 -37.64
CA SER A 78 29.26 13.36 -37.06
C SER A 78 29.35 13.03 -35.56
N ASN A 79 28.28 13.15 -34.84
CA ASN A 79 28.24 12.83 -33.40
C ASN A 79 26.87 12.29 -32.97
N PRO A 80 26.56 11.03 -33.32
CA PRO A 80 25.26 10.43 -33.06
C PRO A 80 24.93 10.33 -31.57
N VAL A 81 25.95 10.22 -30.71
CA VAL A 81 25.77 10.09 -29.26
C VAL A 81 25.13 11.36 -28.62
N ALA A 82 25.43 12.53 -29.19
CA ALA A 82 24.87 13.82 -28.70
C ALA A 82 23.36 13.95 -28.96
N TYR A 83 22.80 13.11 -29.80
CA TYR A 83 21.37 13.10 -30.15
C TYR A 83 20.61 11.92 -29.53
N LEU A 84 21.31 11.03 -28.81
CA LEU A 84 20.65 9.98 -28.06
C LEU A 84 19.90 10.59 -26.86
N PRO A 85 18.67 10.15 -26.60
CA PRO A 85 17.94 10.65 -25.45
C PRO A 85 18.68 10.28 -24.16
N GLU A 86 18.92 11.27 -23.29
CA GLU A 86 19.47 11.07 -21.96
C GLU A 86 18.41 10.44 -21.02
N GLY A 87 17.93 9.27 -21.40
CA GLY A 87 16.86 8.59 -20.69
C GLY A 87 17.34 7.54 -19.68
N LYS A 88 18.64 7.20 -19.69
CA LYS A 88 19.17 6.11 -18.86
C LYS A 88 18.97 6.37 -17.37
N ASP A 89 19.30 7.55 -16.91
CA ASP A 89 19.16 7.91 -15.48
C ASP A 89 17.70 7.94 -15.04
N ARG A 90 16.80 8.39 -15.92
CA ARG A 90 15.35 8.40 -15.66
C ARG A 90 14.76 7.00 -15.57
N VAL A 91 15.20 6.09 -16.43
CA VAL A 91 14.80 4.67 -16.37
C VAL A 91 15.31 4.03 -15.08
N LEU A 92 16.57 4.29 -14.71
CA LEU A 92 17.15 3.79 -13.46
C LEU A 92 16.43 4.35 -12.24
N THR A 93 16.10 5.64 -12.24
CA THR A 93 15.31 6.27 -11.17
C THR A 93 13.93 5.65 -11.06
N ALA A 94 13.19 5.52 -12.17
CA ALA A 94 11.87 4.90 -12.18
C ALA A 94 11.91 3.44 -11.72
N TYR A 95 12.94 2.69 -12.09
CA TYR A 95 13.16 1.33 -11.61
C TYR A 95 13.41 1.31 -10.09
N SER A 96 14.30 2.17 -9.60
CA SER A 96 14.60 2.30 -8.18
C SER A 96 13.37 2.67 -7.37
N ASP A 97 12.58 3.64 -7.85
CA ASP A 97 11.34 4.07 -7.21
C ASP A 97 10.29 2.96 -7.19
N THR A 98 10.17 2.20 -8.30
CA THR A 98 9.27 1.04 -8.36
C THR A 98 9.69 -0.04 -7.36
N VAL A 99 10.98 -0.37 -7.26
CA VAL A 99 11.50 -1.33 -6.28
C VAL A 99 11.23 -0.85 -4.86
N ALA A 100 11.46 0.43 -4.57
CA ALA A 100 11.19 1.01 -3.26
C ALA A 100 9.71 0.93 -2.88
N VAL A 101 8.80 1.23 -3.82
CA VAL A 101 7.35 1.11 -3.59
C VAL A 101 6.95 -0.35 -3.34
N VAL A 102 7.44 -1.29 -4.15
CA VAL A 102 7.13 -2.72 -3.99
C VAL A 102 7.65 -3.24 -2.65
N THR A 103 8.87 -2.89 -2.27
CA THR A 103 9.46 -3.29 -0.98
C THR A 103 8.64 -2.76 0.18
N LYS A 104 8.32 -1.46 0.16
CA LYS A 104 7.51 -0.82 1.19
C LYS A 104 6.11 -1.45 1.30
N THR A 105 5.45 -1.68 0.18
CA THR A 105 4.14 -2.33 0.14
C THR A 105 4.19 -3.74 0.70
N SER A 106 5.24 -4.50 0.38
CA SER A 106 5.45 -5.85 0.91
C SER A 106 5.67 -5.84 2.41
N ASP A 107 6.49 -4.93 2.92
CA ASP A 107 6.77 -4.80 4.36
C ASP A 107 5.49 -4.40 5.15
N GLU A 108 4.71 -3.46 4.61
CA GLU A 108 3.44 -3.04 5.21
C GLU A 108 2.42 -4.19 5.21
N LEU A 109 2.37 -4.96 4.13
CA LEU A 109 1.49 -6.13 4.01
C LEU A 109 1.86 -7.22 5.03
N VAL A 110 3.13 -7.58 5.12
CA VAL A 110 3.64 -8.56 6.10
C VAL A 110 3.33 -8.11 7.52
N LYS A 111 3.58 -6.83 7.83
CA LYS A 111 3.27 -6.25 9.14
C LYS A 111 1.78 -6.32 9.47
N THR A 112 0.91 -5.97 8.52
CA THR A 112 -0.54 -6.00 8.69
C THR A 112 -1.04 -7.42 8.91
N LEU A 113 -0.56 -8.38 8.12
CA LEU A 113 -0.93 -9.79 8.26
C LEU A 113 -0.46 -10.37 9.60
N LYS A 114 0.76 -10.03 10.02
CA LYS A 114 1.30 -10.45 11.33
C LYS A 114 0.48 -9.90 12.48
N GLN A 115 0.15 -8.61 12.47
CA GLN A 115 -0.70 -7.98 13.47
C GLN A 115 -2.11 -8.57 13.49
N GLY A 116 -2.69 -8.85 12.32
CA GLY A 116 -3.98 -9.53 12.21
C GLY A 116 -3.95 -10.92 12.80
N TYR A 117 -2.90 -11.70 12.52
CA TYR A 117 -2.72 -13.03 13.09
C TYR A 117 -2.57 -12.98 14.62
N GLU A 118 -1.75 -12.06 15.15
CA GLU A 118 -1.57 -11.88 16.60
C GLU A 118 -2.89 -11.49 17.27
N THR A 119 -3.67 -10.59 16.67
CA THR A 119 -4.98 -10.19 17.18
C THR A 119 -5.98 -11.35 17.21
N ILE A 120 -6.04 -12.13 16.12
CA ILE A 120 -6.92 -13.29 16.03
C ILE A 120 -6.51 -14.36 17.04
N SER A 121 -5.21 -14.64 17.14
CA SER A 121 -4.66 -15.63 18.07
C SER A 121 -4.96 -15.26 19.52
N ALA A 122 -4.78 -13.99 19.90
CA ALA A 122 -5.09 -13.51 21.24
C ALA A 122 -6.59 -13.60 21.57
N LYS A 123 -7.47 -13.28 20.61
CA LYS A 123 -8.92 -13.43 20.79
C LYS A 123 -9.34 -14.89 20.96
N ILE A 124 -8.69 -15.81 20.23
CA ILE A 124 -8.92 -17.25 20.41
C ILE A 124 -8.46 -17.72 21.79
N SER A 125 -7.30 -17.26 22.25
CA SER A 125 -6.72 -17.61 23.55
C SER A 125 -7.45 -16.98 24.74
N GLY A 126 -8.34 -16.01 24.48
CA GLY A 126 -9.08 -15.30 25.53
C GLY A 126 -8.24 -14.22 26.23
N GLU A 127 -7.08 -13.87 25.69
CA GLU A 127 -6.28 -12.75 26.15
C GLU A 127 -6.87 -11.44 25.61
N THR A 128 -7.07 -10.48 26.49
CA THR A 128 -7.43 -9.11 26.08
C THR A 128 -6.20 -8.45 25.49
N VAL A 129 -6.13 -8.39 24.16
CA VAL A 129 -5.11 -7.58 23.50
C VAL A 129 -5.39 -6.12 23.82
N VAL A 130 -4.58 -5.54 24.67
CA VAL A 130 -4.54 -4.10 24.89
C VAL A 130 -4.12 -3.47 23.56
N THR A 131 -5.07 -2.84 22.91
CA THR A 131 -5.04 -2.40 21.52
C THR A 131 -4.11 -1.20 21.31
N GLU A 132 -2.82 -1.40 21.30
CA GLU A 132 -1.92 -0.43 20.64
C GLU A 132 -2.09 -0.42 19.11
N ALA A 133 -2.48 -1.54 18.52
CA ALA A 133 -2.72 -1.66 17.08
C ALA A 133 -3.92 -0.82 16.60
N ALA A 134 -5.02 -0.78 17.33
CA ALA A 134 -6.18 0.05 16.97
C ALA A 134 -5.91 1.56 17.06
N ALA A 135 -5.02 1.99 17.97
CA ALA A 135 -4.58 3.38 18.06
C ALA A 135 -3.68 3.78 16.87
N THR A 136 -2.87 2.86 16.38
CA THR A 136 -1.97 3.11 15.23
C THR A 136 -2.75 3.18 13.93
N VAL A 137 -3.71 2.28 13.70
CA VAL A 137 -4.58 2.30 12.50
C VAL A 137 -5.46 3.55 12.49
N LYS A 138 -6.07 3.95 13.62
CA LYS A 138 -6.83 5.21 13.73
C LYS A 138 -5.96 6.45 13.48
N LYS A 139 -4.70 6.47 13.92
CA LYS A 139 -3.77 7.57 13.64
C LYS A 139 -3.35 7.63 12.17
N THR A 140 -3.15 6.51 11.52
CA THR A 140 -2.75 6.44 10.11
C THR A 140 -3.90 6.86 9.19
N VAL A 141 -5.12 6.37 9.42
CA VAL A 141 -6.32 6.76 8.67
C VAL A 141 -6.63 8.25 8.85
N LYS A 142 -6.46 8.80 10.06
CA LYS A 142 -6.68 10.23 10.32
C LYS A 142 -5.62 11.12 9.67
N LYS A 143 -4.38 10.63 9.52
CA LYS A 143 -3.27 11.35 8.88
C LYS A 143 -3.39 11.36 7.35
N THR A 144 -3.86 10.27 6.75
CA THR A 144 -4.14 10.19 5.30
C THR A 144 -5.36 11.02 4.91
N ALA A 145 -6.44 11.00 5.69
CA ALA A 145 -7.60 11.85 5.45
C ALA A 145 -7.30 13.35 5.58
N ALA A 146 -6.44 13.74 6.53
CA ALA A 146 -6.01 15.14 6.70
C ALA A 146 -5.10 15.61 5.55
N LYS A 147 -4.25 14.72 5.01
CA LYS A 147 -3.35 15.01 3.89
C LYS A 147 -4.12 15.14 2.57
N ALA A 148 -5.14 14.29 2.36
CA ALA A 148 -6.04 14.38 1.21
C ALA A 148 -6.87 15.68 1.22
N LYS A 149 -7.36 16.10 2.39
CA LYS A 149 -8.11 17.36 2.55
C LYS A 149 -7.27 18.61 2.32
N LYS A 150 -5.96 18.55 2.66
CA LYS A 150 -5.02 19.65 2.44
C LYS A 150 -4.58 19.77 0.97
N ALA A 151 -4.48 18.63 0.26
CA ALA A 151 -4.19 18.59 -1.17
C ALA A 151 -5.37 19.11 -2.02
N ALA A 152 -6.60 18.78 -1.65
CA ALA A 152 -7.81 19.27 -2.32
C ALA A 152 -8.03 20.79 -2.12
N LYS A 153 -7.55 21.37 -1.00
CA LYS A 153 -7.65 22.81 -0.75
C LYS A 153 -6.55 23.65 -1.41
N ALA A 154 -5.48 23.02 -1.87
CA ALA A 154 -4.38 23.69 -2.58
C ALA A 154 -4.57 23.65 -4.12
N ALA A 155 -5.58 22.93 -4.61
CA ALA A 155 -5.91 22.79 -6.04
C ALA A 155 -7.19 23.55 -6.44
N ALA A 156 -7.80 24.29 -5.53
CA ALA A 156 -8.90 25.24 -5.75
C ALA A 156 -8.43 26.67 -5.56
#